data_ede879501a268d5b68a878ea4951bd17
#
_entry.id   ede879501a268d5b68a878ea4951bd17
#
_cell.length_a   1.000
_cell.length_b   1.000
_cell.length_c   1.000
_cell.angle_alpha   90.00
_cell.angle_beta   90.00
_cell.angle_gamma   90.00
#
_symmetry.space_group_name_H-M   'P 1'
#
loop_
_entity.id
_entity.type
_entity.pdbx_description
1 polymer ?
#
loop_
_entity_poly.entity_id
_entity_poly.type
_entity_poly.pdbx_seq_one_letter_code
_entity_poly.pdbx_strand_id
1 'polypeptide(L)'
;MAKASKSKQAAHYSFFESVERNFDKAAPFTDIKDKGILDQIKACNSVYSMKFPVKIADKVEVIEAYRVQHSHHKLPVKGGIRFSMDVNQDEVMALAALMTYKCAIVNVPFGGAKGGIKIDPKKLIEQEIRHKYKD
;
A
#
# COMPACT_ATOMS: atom_id res chain seq x y z
N MET A 1 -47.79 8.10 2.68
CA MET A 1 -46.84 7.34 1.79
C MET A 1 -45.54 8.14 1.68
N ALA A 2 -44.51 7.76 2.42
CA ALA A 2 -43.21 8.43 2.42
C ALA A 2 -42.30 7.69 1.45
N LYS A 3 -41.83 8.39 0.41
CA LYS A 3 -40.83 7.87 -0.54
C LYS A 3 -39.45 7.83 0.13
N ALA A 4 -38.94 6.64 0.39
CA ALA A 4 -37.57 6.45 0.84
C ALA A 4 -36.61 6.87 -0.28
N SER A 5 -35.86 7.93 -0.04
CA SER A 5 -34.74 8.38 -0.86
C SER A 5 -33.59 7.37 -0.72
N LYS A 6 -33.35 6.56 -1.75
CA LYS A 6 -32.12 5.77 -1.88
C LYS A 6 -30.96 6.72 -2.15
N SER A 7 -30.18 7.05 -1.12
CA SER A 7 -28.89 7.70 -1.29
C SER A 7 -27.99 6.74 -2.10
N LYS A 8 -27.58 7.15 -3.31
CA LYS A 8 -26.52 6.49 -4.07
C LYS A 8 -25.23 6.65 -3.26
N GLN A 9 -24.82 5.61 -2.54
CA GLN A 9 -23.45 5.51 -2.04
C GLN A 9 -22.52 5.64 -3.23
N ALA A 10 -21.66 6.66 -3.22
CA ALA A 10 -20.58 6.80 -4.19
C ALA A 10 -19.74 5.50 -4.10
N ALA A 11 -19.54 4.84 -5.25
CA ALA A 11 -18.72 3.64 -5.31
C ALA A 11 -17.31 3.98 -4.80
N HIS A 12 -16.93 3.42 -3.65
CA HIS A 12 -15.61 3.61 -3.08
C HIS A 12 -14.59 2.98 -4.04
N TYR A 13 -13.75 3.80 -4.68
CA TYR A 13 -12.70 3.31 -5.56
C TYR A 13 -11.61 2.65 -4.71
N SER A 14 -11.37 1.34 -4.92
CA SER A 14 -10.23 0.61 -4.37
C SER A 14 -9.18 0.39 -5.45
N PHE A 15 -7.97 0.86 -5.20
CA PHE A 15 -6.84 0.63 -6.09
C PHE A 15 -6.40 -0.83 -6.05
N PHE A 16 -6.42 -1.44 -4.87
CA PHE A 16 -6.06 -2.86 -4.72
C PHE A 16 -7.02 -3.76 -5.50
N GLU A 17 -8.35 -3.56 -5.40
CA GLU A 17 -9.33 -4.30 -6.20
C GLU A 17 -9.11 -4.11 -7.71
N SER A 18 -8.63 -2.95 -8.15
CA SER A 18 -8.30 -2.74 -9.56
C SER A 18 -7.12 -3.59 -10.01
N VAL A 19 -6.11 -3.77 -9.14
CA VAL A 19 -4.98 -4.66 -9.39
C VAL A 19 -5.43 -6.12 -9.43
N GLU A 20 -6.30 -6.54 -8.50
CA GLU A 20 -6.89 -7.90 -8.48
C GLU A 20 -7.71 -8.18 -9.75
N ARG A 21 -8.56 -7.24 -10.19
CA ARG A 21 -9.32 -7.38 -11.45
C ARG A 21 -8.42 -7.53 -12.68
N ASN A 22 -7.26 -6.85 -12.70
CA ASN A 22 -6.30 -7.01 -13.79
C ASN A 22 -5.64 -8.39 -13.77
N PHE A 23 -5.33 -8.90 -12.58
CA PHE A 23 -4.86 -10.27 -12.41
C PHE A 23 -5.91 -11.29 -12.89
N ASP A 24 -7.19 -11.13 -12.49
CA ASP A 24 -8.29 -12.01 -12.87
C ASP A 24 -8.50 -12.06 -14.39
N LYS A 25 -8.24 -10.97 -15.11
CA LYS A 25 -8.24 -10.94 -16.58
C LYS A 25 -7.09 -11.75 -17.19
N ALA A 26 -5.94 -11.78 -16.52
CA ALA A 26 -4.76 -12.49 -17.00
C ALA A 26 -4.77 -13.99 -16.62
N ALA A 27 -5.39 -14.35 -15.50
CA ALA A 27 -5.42 -15.71 -14.98
C ALA A 27 -5.87 -16.80 -15.99
N PRO A 28 -6.90 -16.58 -16.84
CA PRO A 28 -7.31 -17.56 -17.83
C PRO A 28 -6.25 -17.95 -18.87
N PHE A 29 -5.23 -17.12 -19.07
CA PHE A 29 -4.12 -17.36 -19.99
C PHE A 29 -3.00 -18.19 -19.36
N THR A 30 -3.12 -18.57 -18.09
CA THR A 30 -2.19 -19.43 -17.39
C THR A 30 -2.69 -20.89 -17.39
N ASP A 31 -1.79 -21.84 -17.14
CA ASP A 31 -2.14 -23.26 -16.98
C ASP A 31 -2.68 -23.58 -15.59
N ILE A 32 -2.74 -22.60 -14.69
CA ILE A 32 -3.21 -22.76 -13.31
C ILE A 32 -4.74 -22.86 -13.30
N LYS A 33 -5.25 -24.03 -12.94
CA LYS A 33 -6.71 -24.29 -12.85
C LYS A 33 -7.24 -24.25 -11.41
N ASP A 34 -6.35 -24.34 -10.43
CA ASP A 34 -6.71 -24.30 -9.01
C ASP A 34 -7.03 -22.87 -8.57
N LYS A 35 -8.29 -22.64 -8.22
CA LYS A 35 -8.77 -21.34 -7.77
C LYS A 35 -8.10 -20.91 -6.47
N GLY A 36 -7.80 -21.83 -5.56
CA GLY A 36 -7.14 -21.51 -4.28
C GLY A 36 -5.72 -20.97 -4.51
N ILE A 37 -5.01 -21.50 -5.51
CA ILE A 37 -3.69 -20.98 -5.88
C ILE A 37 -3.81 -19.56 -6.47
N LEU A 38 -4.79 -19.31 -7.34
CA LEU A 38 -5.03 -17.99 -7.90
C LEU A 38 -5.40 -16.97 -6.83
N ASP A 39 -6.25 -17.35 -5.87
CA ASP A 39 -6.63 -16.48 -4.75
C ASP A 39 -5.44 -16.20 -3.82
N GLN A 40 -4.57 -17.19 -3.58
CA GLN A 40 -3.33 -16.99 -2.82
C GLN A 40 -2.35 -16.02 -3.50
N ILE A 41 -2.23 -16.09 -4.84
CA ILE A 41 -1.36 -15.18 -5.60
C ILE A 41 -1.83 -13.73 -5.47
N LYS A 42 -3.14 -13.48 -5.37
CA LYS A 42 -3.73 -12.16 -5.19
C LYS A 42 -3.59 -11.63 -3.76
N ALA A 43 -3.66 -12.51 -2.77
CA ALA A 43 -3.70 -12.12 -1.37
C ALA A 43 -2.36 -11.57 -0.85
N CYS A 44 -2.42 -10.49 -0.09
CA CYS A 44 -1.25 -10.00 0.65
C CYS A 44 -0.93 -10.95 1.83
N ASN A 45 0.31 -11.44 1.91
CA ASN A 45 0.73 -12.34 2.98
C ASN A 45 0.82 -11.65 4.34
N SER A 46 1.18 -10.37 4.38
CA SER A 46 1.25 -9.62 5.63
C SER A 46 0.92 -8.15 5.40
N VAL A 47 0.07 -7.60 6.27
CA VAL A 47 -0.31 -6.19 6.28
C VAL A 47 -0.09 -5.65 7.69
N TYR A 48 0.81 -4.69 7.82
CA TYR A 48 1.10 -4.01 9.08
C TYR A 48 0.62 -2.57 9.00
N SER A 49 -0.26 -2.18 9.93
CA SER A 49 -0.66 -0.81 10.18
C SER A 49 -0.08 -0.37 11.52
N MET A 50 0.61 0.75 11.52
CA MET A 50 1.37 1.21 12.68
C MET A 50 1.08 2.68 12.95
N LYS A 51 1.07 3.05 14.23
CA LYS A 51 1.09 4.44 14.68
C LYS A 51 2.23 4.58 15.68
N PHE A 52 3.10 5.55 15.46
CA PHE A 52 4.25 5.76 16.33
C PHE A 52 4.55 7.25 16.51
N PRO A 53 5.05 7.65 17.70
CA PRO A 53 5.40 9.02 17.95
C PRO A 53 6.71 9.38 17.26
N VAL A 54 6.76 10.57 16.65
CA VAL A 54 7.97 11.17 16.07
C VAL A 54 8.12 12.56 16.66
N LYS A 55 9.29 12.87 17.18
CA LYS A 55 9.62 14.23 17.60
C LYS A 55 10.00 15.03 16.36
N ILE A 56 9.27 16.11 16.10
CA ILE A 56 9.48 17.05 15.01
C ILE A 56 9.67 18.42 15.65
N ALA A 57 10.88 18.97 15.56
CA ALA A 57 11.28 20.15 16.31
C ALA A 57 11.00 19.96 17.83
N ASP A 58 10.15 20.78 18.43
CA ASP A 58 9.79 20.70 19.87
C ASP A 58 8.49 19.94 20.15
N LYS A 59 7.86 19.36 19.13
CA LYS A 59 6.56 18.68 19.24
C LYS A 59 6.68 17.19 18.96
N VAL A 60 5.84 16.41 19.62
CA VAL A 60 5.65 15.00 19.31
C VAL A 60 4.38 14.86 18.48
N GLU A 61 4.51 14.34 17.27
CA GLU A 61 3.40 14.02 16.38
C GLU A 61 3.26 12.49 16.25
N VAL A 62 2.01 12.00 16.20
CA VAL A 62 1.75 10.57 15.96
C VAL A 62 1.61 10.37 14.46
N ILE A 63 2.53 9.58 13.90
CA ILE A 63 2.60 9.29 12.48
C ILE A 63 1.95 7.92 12.21
N GLU A 64 1.13 7.86 11.17
CA GLU A 64 0.52 6.64 10.66
C GLU A 64 1.37 6.09 9.51
N ALA A 65 1.64 4.78 9.54
CA ALA A 65 2.41 4.12 8.52
C ALA A 65 1.89 2.71 8.23
N TYR A 66 2.21 2.23 7.05
CA TYR A 66 1.85 0.90 6.57
C TYR A 66 3.07 0.19 6.01
N ARG A 67 3.15 -1.12 6.26
CA ARG A 67 4.08 -2.00 5.56
C ARG A 67 3.33 -3.23 5.10
N VAL A 68 3.29 -3.45 3.79
CA VAL A 68 2.66 -4.62 3.18
C VAL A 68 3.72 -5.49 2.53
N GLN A 69 3.64 -6.79 2.79
CA GLN A 69 4.38 -7.83 2.12
C GLN A 69 3.36 -8.65 1.32
N HIS A 70 3.35 -8.44 0.01
CA HIS A 70 2.34 -9.07 -0.84
C HIS A 70 2.62 -10.55 -1.04
N SER A 71 3.84 -10.94 -1.35
CA SER A 71 4.13 -12.35 -1.60
C SER A 71 5.45 -12.81 -0.99
N HIS A 72 5.39 -13.90 -0.22
CA HIS A 72 6.54 -14.58 0.38
C HIS A 72 7.04 -15.76 -0.47
N HIS A 73 6.59 -15.91 -1.72
CA HIS A 73 7.04 -17.00 -2.61
C HIS A 73 8.54 -17.01 -2.86
N LYS A 74 9.17 -15.84 -2.76
CA LYS A 74 10.64 -15.66 -2.77
C LYS A 74 11.02 -14.60 -1.72
N LEU A 75 12.00 -14.90 -0.90
CA LEU A 75 12.55 -14.01 0.10
C LEU A 75 13.95 -13.55 -0.29
N PRO A 76 14.35 -12.33 0.11
CA PRO A 76 13.57 -11.36 0.87
C PRO A 76 12.50 -10.65 0.02
N VAL A 77 11.48 -10.12 0.68
CA VAL A 77 10.51 -9.24 0.03
C VAL A 77 11.11 -7.85 -0.19
N LYS A 78 10.90 -7.27 -1.37
CA LYS A 78 11.48 -5.99 -1.78
C LYS A 78 10.39 -4.99 -2.18
N GLY A 79 10.58 -3.74 -1.77
CA GLY A 79 9.74 -2.61 -2.16
C GLY A 79 10.14 -1.33 -1.43
N GLY A 80 9.90 -0.19 -2.07
CA GLY A 80 10.20 1.13 -1.52
C GLY A 80 9.21 1.59 -0.44
N ILE A 81 9.46 2.79 0.08
CA ILE A 81 8.57 3.51 1.01
C ILE A 81 8.12 4.79 0.31
N ARG A 82 6.82 5.09 0.40
CA ARG A 82 6.23 6.36 -0.05
C ARG A 82 5.97 7.26 1.14
N PHE A 83 6.31 8.52 1.01
CA PHE A 83 6.00 9.58 1.97
C PHE A 83 4.98 10.53 1.33
N SER A 84 3.75 10.54 1.81
CA SER A 84 2.67 11.42 1.34
C SER A 84 1.53 11.44 2.33
N MET A 85 0.80 12.56 2.41
CA MET A 85 -0.43 12.65 3.20
C MET A 85 -1.57 11.78 2.67
N ASP A 86 -1.53 11.39 1.39
CA ASP A 86 -2.55 10.56 0.74
C ASP A 86 -2.36 9.06 0.99
N VAL A 87 -1.25 8.66 1.62
CA VAL A 87 -0.96 7.26 1.92
C VAL A 87 -2.09 6.63 2.72
N ASN A 88 -2.57 5.49 2.26
CA ASN A 88 -3.54 4.63 2.93
C ASN A 88 -3.21 3.15 2.69
N GLN A 89 -3.85 2.26 3.44
CA GLN A 89 -3.59 0.82 3.38
C GLN A 89 -3.87 0.23 2.00
N ASP A 90 -4.99 0.60 1.37
CA ASP A 90 -5.40 0.10 0.05
C ASP A 90 -4.35 0.40 -1.02
N GLU A 91 -3.85 1.63 -1.07
CA GLU A 91 -2.77 2.03 -1.97
C GLU A 91 -1.49 1.22 -1.74
N VAL A 92 -1.10 1.03 -0.47
CA VAL A 92 0.13 0.29 -0.15
C VAL A 92 0.00 -1.19 -0.50
N MET A 93 -1.18 -1.80 -0.32
CA MET A 93 -1.49 -3.17 -0.77
C MET A 93 -1.37 -3.29 -2.29
N ALA A 94 -2.01 -2.39 -3.04
CA ALA A 94 -1.94 -2.37 -4.50
C ALA A 94 -0.50 -2.26 -5.01
N LEU A 95 0.27 -1.33 -4.46
CA LEU A 95 1.66 -1.13 -4.85
C LEU A 95 2.57 -2.31 -4.47
N ALA A 96 2.29 -3.01 -3.37
CA ALA A 96 3.02 -4.22 -2.99
C ALA A 96 2.74 -5.38 -3.96
N ALA A 97 1.48 -5.56 -4.40
CA ALA A 97 1.11 -6.54 -5.42
C ALA A 97 1.81 -6.25 -6.75
N LEU A 98 1.76 -5.00 -7.21
CA LEU A 98 2.46 -4.58 -8.43
C LEU A 98 3.98 -4.81 -8.34
N MET A 99 4.59 -4.69 -7.15
CA MET A 99 6.00 -5.03 -6.95
C MET A 99 6.26 -6.52 -7.14
N THR A 100 5.39 -7.42 -6.66
CA THR A 100 5.49 -8.86 -6.92
C THR A 100 5.45 -9.16 -8.41
N TYR A 101 4.46 -8.62 -9.11
CA TYR A 101 4.31 -8.85 -10.56
C TYR A 101 5.49 -8.29 -11.34
N LYS A 102 5.98 -7.10 -10.98
CA LYS A 102 7.14 -6.50 -11.59
C LYS A 102 8.41 -7.35 -11.43
N CYS A 103 8.65 -7.90 -10.23
CA CYS A 103 9.78 -8.80 -9.98
C CYS A 103 9.63 -10.10 -10.78
N ALA A 104 8.43 -10.65 -10.88
CA ALA A 104 8.15 -11.87 -11.65
C ALA A 104 8.41 -11.68 -13.15
N ILE A 105 7.94 -10.57 -13.73
CA ILE A 105 8.09 -10.25 -15.17
C ILE A 105 9.57 -10.18 -15.57
N VAL A 106 10.42 -9.59 -14.73
CA VAL A 106 11.87 -9.46 -15.00
C VAL A 106 12.69 -10.59 -14.39
N ASN A 107 12.03 -11.62 -13.87
CA ASN A 107 12.64 -12.83 -13.27
C ASN A 107 13.70 -12.53 -12.19
N VAL A 108 13.47 -11.52 -11.36
CA VAL A 108 14.32 -11.30 -10.18
C VAL A 108 13.78 -12.04 -8.96
N PRO A 109 14.66 -12.60 -8.09
CA PRO A 109 14.27 -13.54 -7.03
C PRO A 109 13.79 -12.84 -5.76
N PHE A 110 12.79 -11.94 -5.88
CA PHE A 110 12.21 -11.21 -4.75
C PHE A 110 10.69 -11.32 -4.73
N GLY A 111 10.11 -11.45 -3.53
CA GLY A 111 8.72 -11.16 -3.28
C GLY A 111 8.47 -9.64 -3.28
N GLY A 112 7.23 -9.24 -3.54
CA GLY A 112 6.86 -7.84 -3.55
C GLY A 112 6.46 -7.31 -2.18
N ALA A 113 6.91 -6.10 -1.86
CA ALA A 113 6.50 -5.36 -0.68
C ALA A 113 6.38 -3.87 -0.98
N LYS A 114 5.67 -3.16 -0.11
CA LYS A 114 5.60 -1.69 -0.15
C LYS A 114 5.45 -1.13 1.25
N GLY A 115 6.03 0.03 1.49
CA GLY A 115 5.79 0.85 2.67
C GLY A 115 5.13 2.17 2.29
N GLY A 116 4.40 2.75 3.24
CA GLY A 116 3.86 4.09 3.15
C GLY A 116 3.87 4.77 4.50
N ILE A 117 4.25 6.04 4.55
CA ILE A 117 4.26 6.86 5.76
C ILE A 117 3.44 8.11 5.45
N LYS A 118 2.40 8.33 6.27
CA LYS A 118 1.47 9.45 6.10
C LYS A 118 2.05 10.70 6.71
N ILE A 119 2.86 11.41 5.92
CA ILE A 119 3.54 12.63 6.33
C ILE A 119 3.77 13.54 5.11
N ASP A 120 3.79 14.85 5.35
CA ASP A 120 4.21 15.84 4.36
C ASP A 120 5.72 16.09 4.52
N PRO A 121 6.56 15.59 3.60
CA PRO A 121 8.01 15.75 3.70
C PRO A 121 8.47 17.21 3.64
N LYS A 122 7.77 18.05 2.88
CA LYS A 122 8.12 19.49 2.74
C LYS A 122 7.89 20.22 4.05
N LYS A 123 6.71 20.02 4.65
CA LYS A 123 6.37 20.62 5.94
C LYS A 123 7.32 20.17 7.05
N LEU A 124 7.70 18.90 7.04
CA LEU A 124 8.67 18.36 8.00
C LEU A 124 10.01 19.06 7.89
N ILE A 125 10.56 19.17 6.69
CA ILE A 125 11.84 19.83 6.44
C ILE A 125 11.80 21.30 6.85
N GLU A 126 10.72 22.02 6.52
CA GLU A 126 10.53 23.42 6.93
C GLU A 126 10.51 23.58 8.46
N GLN A 127 9.82 22.69 9.17
CA GLN A 127 9.74 22.72 10.62
C GLN A 127 11.10 22.47 11.28
N GLU A 128 11.84 21.49 10.78
CA GLU A 128 13.19 21.17 11.28
C GLU A 128 14.19 22.29 10.99
N ILE A 129 14.15 22.91 9.81
CA ILE A 129 15.00 24.06 9.47
C ILE A 129 14.67 25.25 10.37
N ARG A 130 13.40 25.60 10.53
CA ARG A 130 12.99 26.70 11.42
C ARG A 130 13.40 26.47 12.87
N HIS A 131 13.35 25.22 13.33
CA HIS A 131 13.78 24.87 14.69
C HIS A 131 15.29 25.01 14.85
N LYS A 132 16.08 24.54 13.87
CA LYS A 132 17.56 24.55 13.91
C LYS A 132 18.16 25.95 13.80
N TYR A 133 17.48 26.87 13.09
CA TYR A 133 17.96 28.22 12.82
C TYR A 133 17.05 29.28 13.46
N LYS A 134 16.39 28.94 14.55
CA LYS A 134 15.69 29.88 15.42
C LYS A 134 16.71 30.54 16.35
N ASP A 135 17.27 31.67 15.92
CA ASP A 135 17.93 32.66 16.77
C ASP A 135 17.12 33.95 16.79
#